data_d2b12dc0f03d6a0e2a67d244558bee83
#
_entry.id   d2b12dc0f03d6a0e2a67d244558bee83
#
_cell.length_a   1.000
_cell.length_b   1.000
_cell.length_c   1.000
_cell.angle_alpha   90.00
_cell.angle_beta   90.00
_cell.angle_gamma   90.00
#
_symmetry.space_group_name_H-M   'P 1'
#
loop_
_entity.id
_entity.type
_entity.pdbx_description
1 polymer ?
#
loop_
_entity_poly.entity_id
_entity_poly.type
_entity_poly.pdbx_seq_one_letter_code
_entity_poly.pdbx_strand_id
1 'polypeptide(L)'
;IRSEGHLADILLPSLERAFKTYNEQARTNLPFEANDVLATADAALAINGAGNGPVSAEWMIPKALWIARNEPDVFRDAATVCEYQDYFTRRLTGRRVGSLSNFAARWHYRSEAGGRPTDMLTAIGIPELGEKWPAEIAAPGEVIDTLTAEAAAHLGLSTATQVVQGGVDALIGVVGLGVHKPGDLALITGSSHLQYGISDTPLHAPGLWGTYADALYPGRHIVEGGQTSTGSIIQWLGRLMGGTMDLAALNAAAAKLEPGADGLLVQDHFQGNRTPHTDALSRGALAGLTLAHRPEHVFRAVMEGVSFGTRAILDAMADAGFGPTSMTVGGGAAASDLWLQIHADTAGIPVRVPDAREVPNVGCAVLAAYGAGGVASIEEGIDAFVKVSRTVDPRPREAALYNEIYERYRALYPALRPITAPPR
;
A
#
# COMPACT_ATOMS: atom_id res chain seq x y z
N ILE A 1 23.47 25.24 8.09
CA ILE A 1 22.03 25.37 7.90
C ILE A 1 21.77 26.81 7.54
N ARG A 2 21.64 27.11 6.27
CA ARG A 2 21.10 28.39 5.80
C ARG A 2 19.60 28.35 6.04
N SER A 3 18.99 29.48 6.39
CA SER A 3 17.65 29.70 6.89
C SER A 3 16.58 28.68 6.43
N GLU A 4 15.68 28.30 7.32
CA GLU A 4 14.67 27.24 7.14
C GLU A 4 13.74 27.41 5.91
N GLY A 5 13.55 28.63 5.39
CA GLY A 5 12.88 28.92 4.13
C GLY A 5 13.60 28.37 2.90
N HIS A 6 14.93 28.31 2.95
CA HIS A 6 15.74 27.86 1.81
C HIS A 6 15.67 26.34 1.56
N LEU A 7 15.37 25.54 2.60
CA LEU A 7 15.23 24.07 2.49
C LEU A 7 13.89 23.66 1.85
N ALA A 8 12.81 24.35 2.17
CA ALA A 8 11.52 24.14 1.52
C ALA A 8 11.58 24.55 0.05
N ASP A 9 12.26 25.68 -0.26
CA ASP A 9 12.43 26.21 -1.62
C ASP A 9 13.31 25.31 -2.52
N ILE A 10 14.21 24.50 -1.94
CA ILE A 10 15.09 23.58 -2.68
C ILE A 10 14.49 22.17 -2.75
N LEU A 11 13.92 21.66 -1.67
CA LEU A 11 13.41 20.27 -1.60
C LEU A 11 12.07 20.11 -2.32
N LEU A 12 11.14 21.06 -2.20
CA LEU A 12 9.85 20.99 -2.88
C LEU A 12 9.99 20.95 -4.41
N PRO A 13 10.73 21.84 -5.06
CA PRO A 13 10.95 21.77 -6.50
C PRO A 13 11.71 20.51 -6.94
N SER A 14 12.62 19.97 -6.12
CA SER A 14 13.37 18.75 -6.43
C SER A 14 12.48 17.51 -6.30
N LEU A 15 11.61 17.45 -5.28
CA LEU A 15 10.60 16.42 -5.12
C LEU A 15 9.53 16.51 -6.21
N GLU A 16 9.08 17.70 -6.57
CA GLU A 16 8.12 17.90 -7.68
C GLU A 16 8.73 17.49 -9.02
N ARG A 17 10.00 17.80 -9.28
CA ARG A 17 10.73 17.35 -10.47
C ARG A 17 10.90 15.82 -10.46
N ALA A 18 11.30 15.23 -9.34
CA ALA A 18 11.42 13.78 -9.21
C ALA A 18 10.06 13.09 -9.40
N PHE A 19 8.98 13.63 -8.84
CA PHE A 19 7.61 13.14 -9.04
C PHE A 19 7.14 13.32 -10.49
N LYS A 20 7.47 14.44 -11.12
CA LYS A 20 7.13 14.70 -12.52
C LYS A 20 7.89 13.75 -13.44
N THR A 21 9.20 13.60 -13.22
CA THR A 21 10.05 12.67 -13.98
C THR A 21 9.63 11.23 -13.76
N TYR A 22 9.28 10.83 -12.53
CA TYR A 22 8.69 9.52 -12.24
C TYR A 22 7.39 9.29 -13.00
N ASN A 23 6.46 10.25 -12.97
CA ASN A 23 5.19 10.13 -13.71
C ASN A 23 5.39 10.10 -15.23
N GLU A 24 6.38 10.82 -15.75
CA GLU A 24 6.75 10.78 -17.16
C GLU A 24 7.40 9.45 -17.53
N GLN A 25 8.33 8.93 -16.71
CA GLN A 25 8.99 7.64 -16.91
C GLN A 25 8.05 6.45 -16.70
N ALA A 26 7.16 6.51 -15.72
CA ALA A 26 6.10 5.51 -15.55
C ALA A 26 5.16 5.43 -16.75
N ARG A 27 4.94 6.56 -17.44
CA ARG A 27 4.19 6.61 -18.72
C ARG A 27 4.99 6.06 -19.90
N THR A 28 6.31 6.14 -19.87
CA THR A 28 7.20 5.70 -20.96
C THR A 28 7.72 4.27 -20.78
N ASN A 29 7.42 3.59 -19.67
CA ASN A 29 7.90 2.22 -19.35
C ASN A 29 9.43 2.05 -19.45
N LEU A 30 10.20 3.11 -19.22
CA LEU A 30 11.66 2.99 -19.19
C LEU A 30 12.07 2.22 -17.93
N PRO A 31 12.95 1.20 -18.07
CA PRO A 31 13.51 0.52 -16.91
C PRO A 31 14.25 1.56 -16.05
N PHE A 32 13.91 1.60 -14.78
CA PHE A 32 14.57 2.51 -13.87
C PHE A 32 15.94 1.92 -13.53
N GLU A 33 17.04 2.59 -13.89
CA GLU A 33 18.41 2.12 -13.65
C GLU A 33 18.67 1.71 -12.19
N ALA A 34 17.97 2.33 -11.23
CA ALA A 34 18.05 1.99 -9.84
C ALA A 34 17.57 0.55 -9.53
N ASN A 35 16.61 0.02 -10.28
CA ASN A 35 16.14 -1.36 -10.11
C ASN A 35 17.22 -2.36 -10.53
N ASP A 36 17.92 -2.09 -11.62
CA ASP A 36 19.01 -2.94 -12.10
C ASP A 36 20.20 -2.93 -11.14
N VAL A 37 20.51 -1.77 -10.56
CA VAL A 37 21.56 -1.61 -9.56
C VAL A 37 21.18 -2.28 -8.24
N LEU A 38 19.93 -2.12 -7.79
CA LEU A 38 19.42 -2.77 -6.59
C LEU A 38 19.31 -4.29 -6.75
N ALA A 39 19.01 -4.78 -7.94
CA ALA A 39 18.97 -6.21 -8.25
C ALA A 39 20.32 -6.93 -8.09
N THR A 40 21.45 -6.21 -8.09
CA THR A 40 22.79 -6.77 -7.88
C THR A 40 23.22 -6.78 -6.42
N ALA A 41 22.46 -6.19 -5.51
CA ALA A 41 22.83 -6.05 -4.09
C ALA A 41 22.13 -7.11 -3.23
N ASP A 42 22.72 -8.29 -3.09
CA ASP A 42 22.16 -9.47 -2.40
C ASP A 42 21.61 -9.19 -1.00
N ALA A 43 22.27 -8.38 -0.19
CA ALA A 43 21.85 -8.08 1.17
C ALA A 43 20.51 -7.32 1.25
N ALA A 44 20.21 -6.48 0.25
CA ALA A 44 18.97 -5.72 0.18
C ALA A 44 17.79 -6.57 -0.27
N LEU A 45 18.07 -7.54 -1.10
CA LEU A 45 17.07 -8.37 -1.75
C LEU A 45 16.45 -9.39 -0.80
N ALA A 46 17.11 -9.73 0.30
CA ALA A 46 16.56 -10.58 1.35
C ALA A 46 15.28 -9.99 1.96
N ILE A 47 15.16 -8.65 2.02
CA ILE A 47 13.95 -7.97 2.52
C ILE A 47 12.78 -8.07 1.53
N ASN A 48 13.09 -8.33 0.25
CA ASN A 48 12.13 -8.45 -0.85
C ASN A 48 12.19 -9.85 -1.50
N GLY A 49 12.34 -10.91 -0.71
CA GLY A 49 12.34 -12.27 -1.22
C GLY A 49 13.64 -12.73 -1.87
N ALA A 50 14.80 -12.37 -1.30
CA ALA A 50 16.11 -12.82 -1.76
C ALA A 50 16.36 -12.64 -3.28
N GLY A 51 16.00 -11.46 -3.79
CA GLY A 51 16.18 -11.12 -5.21
C GLY A 51 14.96 -11.41 -6.09
N ASN A 52 13.92 -12.03 -5.57
CA ASN A 52 12.69 -12.30 -6.31
C ASN A 52 11.58 -11.27 -6.03
N GLY A 53 11.78 -10.40 -5.04
CA GLY A 53 10.81 -9.35 -4.71
C GLY A 53 11.05 -8.08 -5.51
N PRO A 54 9.98 -7.35 -5.83
CA PRO A 54 10.09 -6.12 -6.58
C PRO A 54 10.67 -4.99 -5.72
N VAL A 55 11.48 -4.12 -6.32
CA VAL A 55 11.88 -2.84 -5.75
C VAL A 55 11.10 -1.74 -6.46
N SER A 56 10.44 -0.88 -5.70
CA SER A 56 9.69 0.24 -6.28
C SER A 56 10.55 1.49 -6.39
N ALA A 57 10.48 2.15 -7.54
CA ALA A 57 11.04 3.49 -7.74
C ALA A 57 10.42 4.54 -6.78
N GLU A 58 9.28 4.23 -6.18
CA GLU A 58 8.63 5.07 -5.16
C GLU A 58 9.34 5.05 -3.81
N TRP A 59 10.20 4.06 -3.57
CA TRP A 59 10.91 3.92 -2.31
C TRP A 59 12.02 4.97 -2.18
N MET A 60 12.41 5.26 -0.94
CA MET A 60 13.34 6.36 -0.68
C MET A 60 14.73 6.11 -1.25
N ILE A 61 15.27 4.90 -1.16
CA ILE A 61 16.63 4.62 -1.64
C ILE A 61 16.77 4.87 -3.14
N PRO A 62 15.88 4.37 -4.03
CA PRO A 62 15.89 4.75 -5.44
C PRO A 62 15.77 6.25 -5.68
N LYS A 63 14.90 6.95 -4.92
CA LYS A 63 14.77 8.42 -5.02
C LYS A 63 16.06 9.14 -4.60
N ALA A 64 16.67 8.72 -3.49
CA ALA A 64 17.93 9.29 -3.02
C ALA A 64 19.07 9.04 -4.03
N LEU A 65 19.14 7.84 -4.63
CA LEU A 65 20.09 7.54 -5.69
C LEU A 65 19.90 8.45 -6.91
N TRP A 66 18.64 8.69 -7.30
CA TRP A 66 18.33 9.61 -8.40
C TRP A 66 18.81 11.03 -8.08
N ILE A 67 18.56 11.54 -6.87
CA ILE A 67 19.02 12.87 -6.43
C ILE A 67 20.55 12.93 -6.42
N ALA A 68 21.20 11.89 -5.87
CA ALA A 68 22.68 11.84 -5.84
C ALA A 68 23.31 11.90 -7.24
N ARG A 69 22.68 11.29 -8.24
CA ARG A 69 23.17 11.27 -9.62
C ARG A 69 22.83 12.52 -10.42
N ASN A 70 21.64 13.07 -10.24
CA ASN A 70 21.11 14.15 -11.07
C ASN A 70 21.19 15.54 -10.40
N GLU A 71 21.25 15.57 -9.07
CA GLU A 71 21.37 16.79 -8.26
C GLU A 71 22.46 16.62 -7.17
N PRO A 72 23.72 16.31 -7.54
CA PRO A 72 24.77 15.90 -6.60
C PRO A 72 25.09 16.96 -5.55
N ASP A 73 24.96 18.24 -5.87
CA ASP A 73 25.20 19.31 -4.91
C ASP A 73 24.12 19.32 -3.83
N VAL A 74 22.84 19.09 -4.20
CA VAL A 74 21.73 18.98 -3.24
C VAL A 74 21.95 17.78 -2.32
N PHE A 75 22.32 16.63 -2.88
CA PHE A 75 22.60 15.43 -2.10
C PHE A 75 23.77 15.61 -1.15
N ARG A 76 24.89 16.22 -1.63
CA ARG A 76 26.09 16.49 -0.83
C ARG A 76 25.77 17.42 0.34
N ASP A 77 25.08 18.53 0.07
CA ASP A 77 24.83 19.61 1.04
C ASP A 77 23.68 19.28 2.00
N ALA A 78 22.87 18.24 1.72
CA ALA A 78 21.84 17.76 2.61
C ALA A 78 22.44 17.18 3.90
N ALA A 79 22.11 17.76 5.04
CA ALA A 79 22.50 17.23 6.35
C ALA A 79 21.66 16.02 6.79
N THR A 80 20.45 15.88 6.25
CA THR A 80 19.55 14.78 6.56
C THR A 80 18.64 14.51 5.37
N VAL A 81 18.50 13.25 5.02
CA VAL A 81 17.47 12.73 4.10
C VAL A 81 16.44 12.01 4.94
N CYS A 82 15.18 12.38 4.81
CA CYS A 82 14.10 11.83 5.65
C CYS A 82 12.77 11.83 4.88
N GLU A 83 11.80 11.11 5.40
CA GLU A 83 10.42 11.19 4.91
C GLU A 83 9.77 12.52 5.30
N TYR A 84 8.72 12.91 4.57
CA TYR A 84 7.97 14.13 4.88
C TYR A 84 7.40 14.12 6.30
N GLN A 85 6.93 12.97 6.76
CA GLN A 85 6.47 12.77 8.13
C GLN A 85 7.56 13.11 9.16
N ASP A 86 8.80 12.64 8.96
CA ASP A 86 9.91 12.88 9.89
C ASP A 86 10.28 14.36 9.92
N TYR A 87 10.24 15.03 8.75
CA TYR A 87 10.40 16.47 8.68
C TYR A 87 9.31 17.22 9.45
N PHE A 88 8.04 16.79 9.29
CA PHE A 88 6.91 17.39 10.01
C PHE A 88 7.04 17.19 11.51
N THR A 89 7.38 15.99 11.96
CA THR A 89 7.67 15.68 13.37
C THR A 89 8.77 16.56 13.94
N ARG A 90 9.85 16.77 13.16
CA ARG A 90 10.92 17.71 13.54
C ARG A 90 10.41 19.15 13.68
N ARG A 91 9.51 19.61 12.82
CA ARG A 91 8.91 20.95 12.95
C ARG A 91 8.08 21.09 14.22
N LEU A 92 7.47 20.02 14.67
CA LEU A 92 6.66 20.00 15.88
C LEU A 92 7.52 19.96 17.17
N THR A 93 8.62 19.19 17.16
CA THR A 93 9.37 18.82 18.38
C THR A 93 10.79 19.37 18.42
N GLY A 94 11.34 19.78 17.29
CA GLY A 94 12.78 20.08 17.15
C GLY A 94 13.67 18.83 17.02
N ARG A 95 13.15 17.62 17.28
CA ARG A 95 13.88 16.36 17.26
C ARG A 95 13.97 15.79 15.84
N ARG A 96 15.09 15.14 15.51
CA ARG A 96 15.30 14.42 14.25
C ARG A 96 15.15 12.93 14.49
N VAL A 97 13.93 12.45 14.40
CA VAL A 97 13.57 11.05 14.64
C VAL A 97 12.89 10.50 13.39
N GLY A 98 13.34 9.36 12.91
CA GLY A 98 12.74 8.66 11.79
C GLY A 98 11.68 7.68 12.23
N SER A 99 10.68 7.45 11.39
CA SER A 99 9.65 6.46 11.62
C SER A 99 10.13 5.06 11.25
N LEU A 100 10.12 4.13 12.21
CA LEU A 100 10.42 2.71 11.96
C LEU A 100 9.49 2.13 10.89
N SER A 101 8.21 2.51 10.89
CA SER A 101 7.24 2.09 9.87
C SER A 101 7.68 2.47 8.45
N ASN A 102 8.09 3.73 8.25
CA ASN A 102 8.59 4.20 6.96
C ASN A 102 9.89 3.50 6.58
N PHE A 103 10.81 3.35 7.52
CA PHE A 103 12.12 2.78 7.26
C PHE A 103 12.04 1.30 6.94
N ALA A 104 11.24 0.53 7.66
CA ALA A 104 11.02 -0.88 7.35
C ALA A 104 10.35 -1.07 5.99
N ALA A 105 9.35 -0.23 5.66
CA ALA A 105 8.55 -0.40 4.44
C ALA A 105 9.16 0.25 3.19
N ARG A 106 10.04 1.27 3.31
CA ARG A 106 10.48 2.09 2.16
C ARG A 106 11.99 2.30 2.05
N TRP A 107 12.77 1.96 3.11
CA TRP A 107 14.20 2.21 3.19
C TRP A 107 15.05 0.96 3.34
N HIS A 108 14.47 -0.24 3.21
CA HIS A 108 15.14 -1.51 3.45
C HIS A 108 15.79 -1.62 4.84
N TYR A 109 15.24 -0.94 5.84
CA TYR A 109 15.68 -1.06 7.21
C TYR A 109 15.22 -2.40 7.80
N ARG A 110 16.10 -3.10 8.47
CA ARG A 110 15.83 -4.39 9.11
C ARG A 110 16.37 -4.40 10.52
N SER A 111 15.52 -4.25 11.51
CA SER A 111 15.89 -4.24 12.92
C SER A 111 16.66 -5.51 13.32
N GLU A 112 16.21 -6.67 12.82
CA GLU A 112 16.82 -7.97 13.10
C GLU A 112 18.17 -8.21 12.40
N ALA A 113 18.55 -7.39 11.41
CA ALA A 113 19.77 -7.55 10.61
C ALA A 113 20.74 -6.35 10.74
N GLY A 114 20.74 -5.68 11.91
CA GLY A 114 21.65 -4.57 12.18
C GLY A 114 21.15 -3.20 11.68
N GLY A 115 19.94 -3.13 11.17
CA GLY A 115 19.25 -1.90 10.84
C GLY A 115 19.47 -1.43 9.40
N ARG A 116 20.39 -0.47 9.19
CA ARG A 116 20.59 0.17 7.88
C ARG A 116 21.24 -0.76 6.87
N PRO A 117 20.81 -0.76 5.59
CA PRO A 117 21.35 -1.62 4.55
C PRO A 117 22.69 -1.09 3.99
N THR A 118 23.72 -1.02 4.82
CA THR A 118 25.01 -0.38 4.48
C THR A 118 25.70 -1.04 3.29
N ASP A 119 25.63 -2.36 3.16
CA ASP A 119 26.21 -3.12 2.05
C ASP A 119 25.56 -2.74 0.73
N MET A 120 24.22 -2.62 0.72
CA MET A 120 23.48 -2.17 -0.44
C MET A 120 23.82 -0.72 -0.81
N LEU A 121 23.82 0.20 0.15
CA LEU A 121 24.16 1.59 -0.10
C LEU A 121 25.56 1.75 -0.71
N THR A 122 26.51 0.93 -0.25
CA THR A 122 27.85 0.84 -0.81
C THR A 122 27.84 0.31 -2.25
N ALA A 123 27.09 -0.79 -2.49
CA ALA A 123 27.01 -1.43 -3.81
C ALA A 123 26.41 -0.51 -4.88
N ILE A 124 25.42 0.30 -4.51
CA ILE A 124 24.77 1.27 -5.43
C ILE A 124 25.50 2.62 -5.51
N GLY A 125 26.58 2.81 -4.75
CA GLY A 125 27.47 3.98 -4.83
C GLY A 125 26.97 5.22 -4.09
N ILE A 126 26.14 5.06 -3.05
CA ILE A 126 25.68 6.17 -2.17
C ILE A 126 25.84 5.80 -0.68
N PRO A 127 27.02 5.32 -0.22
CA PRO A 127 27.22 4.92 1.18
C PRO A 127 26.93 6.06 2.16
N GLU A 128 27.15 7.31 1.75
CA GLU A 128 26.92 8.51 2.56
C GLU A 128 25.45 8.68 2.94
N LEU A 129 24.52 8.07 2.21
CA LEU A 129 23.12 8.10 2.57
C LEU A 129 22.89 7.52 3.97
N GLY A 130 23.65 6.47 4.34
CA GLY A 130 23.57 5.86 5.67
C GLY A 130 23.86 6.83 6.82
N GLU A 131 24.74 7.82 6.60
CA GLU A 131 25.06 8.85 7.58
C GLU A 131 24.03 10.00 7.58
N LYS A 132 23.29 10.15 6.49
CA LYS A 132 22.27 11.20 6.32
C LYS A 132 20.89 10.81 6.83
N TRP A 133 20.70 9.60 7.29
CA TRP A 133 19.45 9.18 7.94
C TRP A 133 19.29 9.84 9.31
N PRO A 134 18.07 10.06 9.81
CA PRO A 134 17.86 10.37 11.22
C PRO A 134 18.57 9.37 12.11
N ALA A 135 19.33 9.86 13.11
CA ALA A 135 20.12 9.00 13.98
C ALA A 135 19.24 8.12 14.89
N GLU A 136 18.12 8.71 15.34
CA GLU A 136 17.12 8.05 16.16
C GLU A 136 15.99 7.52 15.27
N ILE A 137 15.46 6.38 15.61
CA ILE A 137 14.32 5.74 14.95
C ILE A 137 13.34 5.34 16.05
N ALA A 138 12.07 5.73 15.90
CA ALA A 138 11.01 5.42 16.84
C ALA A 138 9.93 4.56 16.18
N ALA A 139 9.42 3.59 16.94
CA ALA A 139 8.31 2.76 16.52
C ALA A 139 6.98 3.53 16.56
N PRO A 140 5.96 3.09 15.78
CA PRO A 140 4.63 3.66 15.88
C PRO A 140 4.10 3.62 17.33
N GLY A 141 3.59 4.75 17.81
CA GLY A 141 3.09 4.90 19.18
C GLY A 141 4.13 5.36 20.21
N GLU A 142 5.42 5.38 19.90
CA GLU A 142 6.43 5.94 20.80
C GLU A 142 6.34 7.46 20.88
N VAL A 143 6.49 8.01 22.10
CA VAL A 143 6.54 9.45 22.31
C VAL A 143 7.90 9.98 21.86
N ILE A 144 7.89 10.92 20.93
CA ILE A 144 9.10 11.56 20.42
C ILE A 144 9.55 12.69 21.37
N ASP A 145 8.65 13.62 21.65
CA ASP A 145 8.86 14.73 22.56
C ASP A 145 7.52 15.50 22.74
N THR A 146 7.57 16.66 23.37
CA THR A 146 6.46 17.61 23.42
C THR A 146 6.61 18.70 22.34
N LEU A 147 5.54 19.45 22.10
CA LEU A 147 5.56 20.55 21.14
C LEU A 147 6.55 21.64 21.55
N THR A 148 7.29 22.17 20.56
CA THR A 148 8.06 23.41 20.75
C THR A 148 7.10 24.57 21.04
N ALA A 149 7.61 25.65 21.65
CA ALA A 149 6.81 26.85 21.91
C ALA A 149 6.21 27.44 20.61
N GLU A 150 6.97 27.42 19.52
CA GLU A 150 6.50 27.88 18.20
C GLU A 150 5.35 27.02 17.67
N ALA A 151 5.53 25.70 17.68
CA ALA A 151 4.50 24.77 17.21
C ALA A 151 3.23 24.83 18.07
N ALA A 152 3.38 24.90 19.40
CA ALA A 152 2.27 25.01 20.32
C ALA A 152 1.47 26.31 20.10
N ALA A 153 2.16 27.44 19.92
CA ALA A 153 1.51 28.72 19.61
C ALA A 153 0.78 28.70 18.26
N HIS A 154 1.42 28.12 17.23
CA HIS A 154 0.82 28.00 15.89
C HIS A 154 -0.44 27.13 15.86
N LEU A 155 -0.44 26.03 16.62
CA LEU A 155 -1.55 25.08 16.69
C LEU A 155 -2.62 25.46 17.72
N GLY A 156 -2.36 26.43 18.59
CA GLY A 156 -3.25 26.76 19.70
C GLY A 156 -3.28 25.68 20.79
N LEU A 157 -2.20 24.92 20.94
CA LEU A 157 -2.06 23.81 21.90
C LEU A 157 -1.07 24.15 23.02
N SER A 158 -1.04 23.32 24.05
CA SER A 158 -0.06 23.42 25.15
C SER A 158 1.31 22.89 24.71
N THR A 159 2.39 23.50 25.22
CA THR A 159 3.74 22.94 25.11
C THR A 159 3.92 21.60 25.83
N ALA A 160 2.98 21.19 26.68
CA ALA A 160 2.95 19.86 27.28
C ALA A 160 2.32 18.79 26.37
N THR A 161 1.78 19.18 25.21
CA THR A 161 1.20 18.23 24.26
C THR A 161 2.29 17.32 23.68
N GLN A 162 2.15 16.04 23.88
CA GLN A 162 3.09 15.03 23.37
C GLN A 162 2.89 14.81 21.88
N VAL A 163 3.99 14.57 21.18
CA VAL A 163 4.04 14.15 19.78
C VAL A 163 4.45 12.69 19.73
N VAL A 164 3.58 11.87 19.16
CA VAL A 164 3.73 10.42 19.08
C VAL A 164 4.09 10.04 17.67
N GLN A 165 4.99 9.05 17.50
CA GLN A 165 5.40 8.58 16.20
C GLN A 165 4.28 7.84 15.47
N GLY A 166 4.06 8.23 14.24
CA GLY A 166 3.19 7.55 13.28
C GLY A 166 3.97 6.71 12.28
N GLY A 167 3.42 6.56 11.07
CA GLY A 167 4.03 5.76 10.00
C GLY A 167 3.38 6.00 8.65
N VAL A 168 3.61 5.06 7.73
CA VAL A 168 2.96 5.03 6.41
C VAL A 168 1.44 5.01 6.60
N ASP A 169 0.72 5.91 5.94
CA ASP A 169 -0.72 6.11 6.09
C ASP A 169 -1.53 4.81 5.94
N ALA A 170 -1.20 4.00 4.94
CA ALA A 170 -1.84 2.70 4.74
C ALA A 170 -1.55 1.72 5.90
N LEU A 171 -0.32 1.70 6.42
CA LEU A 171 0.02 0.86 7.57
C LEU A 171 -0.67 1.35 8.85
N ILE A 172 -0.73 2.65 9.08
CA ILE A 172 -1.53 3.21 10.19
C ILE A 172 -3.02 2.91 10.01
N GLY A 173 -3.49 2.86 8.76
CA GLY A 173 -4.83 2.37 8.42
C GLY A 173 -5.07 0.91 8.85
N VAL A 174 -4.06 0.05 8.83
CA VAL A 174 -4.16 -1.35 9.34
C VAL A 174 -4.51 -1.35 10.83
N VAL A 175 -3.89 -0.47 11.62
CA VAL A 175 -4.24 -0.27 13.04
C VAL A 175 -5.69 0.16 13.19
N GLY A 176 -6.11 1.16 12.39
CA GLY A 176 -7.49 1.67 12.39
C GLY A 176 -8.53 0.69 11.86
N LEU A 177 -8.13 -0.35 11.14
CA LEU A 177 -8.97 -1.49 10.76
C LEU A 177 -9.06 -2.56 11.85
N GLY A 178 -8.26 -2.46 12.91
CA GLY A 178 -8.22 -3.47 13.97
C GLY A 178 -7.50 -4.75 13.60
N VAL A 179 -6.65 -4.70 12.60
CA VAL A 179 -5.88 -5.86 12.09
C VAL A 179 -4.54 -5.91 12.82
N HIS A 180 -4.37 -6.86 13.72
CA HIS A 180 -3.17 -6.92 14.58
C HIS A 180 -2.70 -8.35 14.92
N LYS A 181 -3.54 -9.36 14.71
CA LYS A 181 -3.18 -10.75 15.04
C LYS A 181 -2.56 -11.47 13.84
N PRO A 182 -1.62 -12.39 14.08
CA PRO A 182 -1.14 -13.27 13.01
C PRO A 182 -2.29 -13.98 12.29
N GLY A 183 -2.26 -13.95 10.97
CA GLY A 183 -3.35 -14.45 10.13
C GLY A 183 -4.47 -13.45 9.84
N ASP A 184 -4.48 -12.28 10.49
CA ASP A 184 -5.39 -11.19 10.10
C ASP A 184 -4.94 -10.54 8.80
N LEU A 185 -5.90 -10.12 7.98
CA LEU A 185 -5.68 -9.42 6.72
C LEU A 185 -6.47 -8.11 6.66
N ALA A 186 -5.80 -7.03 6.30
CA ALA A 186 -6.39 -5.75 5.94
C ALA A 186 -6.49 -5.61 4.42
N LEU A 187 -7.64 -5.16 3.91
CA LEU A 187 -7.82 -4.68 2.54
C LEU A 187 -8.14 -3.19 2.56
N ILE A 188 -7.17 -2.38 2.17
CA ILE A 188 -7.34 -0.92 2.04
C ILE A 188 -7.71 -0.60 0.61
N THR A 189 -8.90 -0.01 0.42
CA THR A 189 -9.50 0.22 -0.88
C THR A 189 -9.56 1.69 -1.24
N GLY A 190 -9.08 2.01 -2.44
CA GLY A 190 -9.05 3.36 -2.98
C GLY A 190 -9.03 3.34 -4.50
N SER A 191 -8.24 4.19 -5.13
CA SER A 191 -7.91 4.11 -6.56
C SER A 191 -7.15 2.83 -6.90
N SER A 192 -6.37 2.32 -5.94
CA SER A 192 -5.68 1.03 -5.88
C SER A 192 -6.18 0.23 -4.68
N HIS A 193 -5.85 -1.06 -4.59
CA HIS A 193 -6.04 -1.89 -3.41
C HIS A 193 -4.70 -2.32 -2.84
N LEU A 194 -4.60 -2.32 -1.49
CA LEU A 194 -3.46 -2.84 -0.76
C LEU A 194 -3.94 -3.91 0.22
N GLN A 195 -3.29 -5.05 0.20
CA GLN A 195 -3.51 -6.17 1.09
C GLN A 195 -2.34 -6.28 2.05
N TYR A 196 -2.61 -6.15 3.37
CA TYR A 196 -1.60 -6.27 4.42
C TYR A 196 -1.95 -7.42 5.35
N GLY A 197 -1.09 -8.42 5.39
CA GLY A 197 -1.21 -9.54 6.31
C GLY A 197 -0.25 -9.40 7.49
N ILE A 198 -0.68 -9.83 8.68
CA ILE A 198 0.15 -9.87 9.89
C ILE A 198 0.69 -11.29 10.06
N SER A 199 2.01 -11.43 10.17
CA SER A 199 2.70 -12.71 10.33
C SER A 199 3.67 -12.69 11.51
N ASP A 200 3.85 -13.85 12.16
CA ASP A 200 4.88 -14.07 13.18
C ASP A 200 6.27 -14.31 12.56
N THR A 201 6.33 -14.65 11.30
CA THR A 201 7.56 -15.01 10.60
C THR A 201 7.68 -14.24 9.29
N PRO A 202 8.91 -13.97 8.81
CA PRO A 202 9.10 -13.38 7.50
C PRO A 202 8.57 -14.32 6.40
N LEU A 203 7.83 -13.76 5.45
CA LEU A 203 7.25 -14.47 4.31
C LEU A 203 7.75 -13.81 3.01
N HIS A 204 8.36 -14.59 2.16
CA HIS A 204 8.90 -14.14 0.90
C HIS A 204 8.45 -15.04 -0.24
N ALA A 205 7.87 -14.43 -1.28
CA ALA A 205 7.55 -15.11 -2.53
C ALA A 205 7.60 -14.13 -3.70
N PRO A 206 7.81 -14.62 -4.93
CA PRO A 206 7.75 -13.79 -6.11
C PRO A 206 6.43 -13.02 -6.18
N GLY A 207 6.51 -11.71 -6.46
CA GLY A 207 5.34 -10.84 -6.55
C GLY A 207 4.75 -10.35 -5.24
N LEU A 208 5.14 -10.90 -4.09
CA LEU A 208 4.80 -10.33 -2.78
C LEU A 208 5.81 -9.27 -2.36
N TRP A 209 5.33 -8.25 -1.67
CA TRP A 209 6.09 -7.13 -1.15
C TRP A 209 6.25 -7.27 0.37
N GLY A 210 7.30 -6.73 0.90
CA GLY A 210 7.68 -6.95 2.29
C GLY A 210 8.65 -8.14 2.36
N THR A 211 8.84 -8.79 3.44
CA THR A 211 8.16 -8.60 4.73
C THR A 211 8.75 -7.41 5.48
N TYR A 212 7.93 -6.62 6.14
CA TYR A 212 8.37 -5.44 6.89
C TYR A 212 8.37 -5.78 8.38
N ALA A 213 9.56 -6.06 8.92
CA ALA A 213 9.73 -6.38 10.33
C ALA A 213 9.49 -5.14 11.20
N ASP A 214 8.75 -5.30 12.29
CA ASP A 214 8.46 -4.25 13.29
C ASP A 214 7.81 -2.97 12.75
N ALA A 215 7.32 -2.99 11.51
CA ALA A 215 6.79 -1.79 10.86
C ALA A 215 5.54 -1.21 11.55
N LEU A 216 4.79 -2.02 12.28
CA LEU A 216 3.60 -1.62 13.05
C LEU A 216 3.63 -2.14 14.49
N TYR A 217 3.92 -3.43 14.65
CA TYR A 217 3.84 -4.12 15.91
C TYR A 217 5.17 -4.78 16.22
N PRO A 218 5.73 -4.63 17.43
CA PRO A 218 6.98 -5.27 17.80
C PRO A 218 6.93 -6.79 17.64
N GLY A 219 7.95 -7.37 17.03
CA GLY A 219 8.05 -8.81 16.79
C GLY A 219 7.09 -9.36 15.74
N ARG A 220 6.47 -8.50 14.92
CA ARG A 220 5.58 -8.90 13.82
C ARG A 220 6.15 -8.51 12.47
N HIS A 221 5.71 -9.22 11.46
CA HIS A 221 6.03 -8.98 10.05
C HIS A 221 4.79 -8.60 9.27
N ILE A 222 4.92 -7.65 8.36
CA ILE A 222 3.83 -7.25 7.46
C ILE A 222 4.15 -7.79 6.07
N VAL A 223 3.31 -8.69 5.56
CA VAL A 223 3.35 -9.10 4.15
C VAL A 223 2.39 -8.21 3.35
N GLU A 224 2.85 -7.73 2.19
CA GLU A 224 2.09 -6.81 1.35
C GLU A 224 1.82 -7.41 -0.03
N GLY A 225 0.55 -7.33 -0.46
CA GLY A 225 0.14 -7.46 -1.84
C GLY A 225 -0.53 -6.18 -2.33
N GLY A 226 -0.66 -6.02 -3.65
CA GLY A 226 -1.28 -4.80 -4.16
C GLY A 226 -1.75 -4.89 -5.60
N GLN A 227 -2.86 -4.17 -5.87
CA GLN A 227 -3.40 -3.94 -7.19
C GLN A 227 -3.28 -2.45 -7.52
N THR A 228 -2.65 -2.12 -8.63
CA THR A 228 -2.36 -0.74 -9.04
C THR A 228 -3.58 0.05 -9.51
N SER A 229 -4.61 -0.64 -9.97
CA SER A 229 -5.85 -0.04 -10.43
C SER A 229 -7.06 -0.86 -9.98
N THR A 230 -8.00 -0.20 -9.31
CA THR A 230 -9.23 -0.80 -8.77
C THR A 230 -10.38 0.20 -8.83
N GLY A 231 -10.56 1.05 -7.83
CA GLY A 231 -11.53 2.15 -7.90
C GLY A 231 -11.28 3.12 -9.06
N SER A 232 -10.03 3.25 -9.50
CA SER A 232 -9.67 4.01 -10.71
C SER A 232 -10.26 3.40 -12.00
N ILE A 233 -10.49 2.08 -12.05
CA ILE A 233 -11.18 1.44 -13.18
C ILE A 233 -12.66 1.85 -13.20
N ILE A 234 -13.30 1.93 -12.05
CA ILE A 234 -14.69 2.43 -11.94
C ILE A 234 -14.78 3.89 -12.43
N GLN A 235 -13.83 4.73 -12.02
CA GLN A 235 -13.76 6.12 -12.51
C GLN A 235 -13.49 6.20 -14.02
N TRP A 236 -12.61 5.36 -14.53
CA TRP A 236 -12.35 5.25 -15.97
C TRP A 236 -13.62 4.84 -16.73
N LEU A 237 -14.33 3.82 -16.24
CA LEU A 237 -15.60 3.38 -16.82
C LEU A 237 -16.62 4.52 -16.85
N GLY A 238 -16.73 5.30 -15.78
CA GLY A 238 -17.59 6.48 -15.73
C GLY A 238 -17.28 7.51 -16.82
N ARG A 239 -16.00 7.79 -17.05
CA ARG A 239 -15.57 8.67 -18.15
C ARG A 239 -15.89 8.10 -19.52
N LEU A 240 -15.67 6.80 -19.71
CA LEU A 240 -15.99 6.08 -20.96
C LEU A 240 -17.49 6.13 -21.28
N MET A 241 -18.33 6.10 -20.26
CA MET A 241 -19.79 6.15 -20.38
C MET A 241 -20.38 7.57 -20.47
N GLY A 242 -19.54 8.57 -20.73
CA GLY A 242 -20.00 9.96 -20.94
C GLY A 242 -19.94 10.87 -19.72
N GLY A 243 -19.29 10.44 -18.63
CA GLY A 243 -18.96 11.26 -17.47
C GLY A 243 -20.07 11.42 -16.41
N THR A 244 -21.31 11.06 -16.72
CA THR A 244 -22.45 11.13 -15.80
C THR A 244 -22.91 9.72 -15.42
N MET A 245 -22.16 9.07 -14.51
CA MET A 245 -22.52 7.72 -14.05
C MET A 245 -23.27 7.81 -12.71
N ASP A 246 -24.51 7.38 -12.69
CA ASP A 246 -25.23 7.14 -11.43
C ASP A 246 -24.77 5.82 -10.83
N LEU A 247 -23.76 5.90 -9.94
CA LEU A 247 -23.20 4.75 -9.28
C LEU A 247 -24.22 3.95 -8.47
N ALA A 248 -25.21 4.63 -7.86
CA ALA A 248 -26.22 3.96 -7.06
C ALA A 248 -27.15 3.13 -7.95
N ALA A 249 -27.62 3.71 -9.06
CA ALA A 249 -28.45 3.01 -10.04
C ALA A 249 -27.72 1.84 -10.69
N LEU A 250 -26.45 2.01 -11.08
CA LEU A 250 -25.63 0.95 -11.66
C LEU A 250 -25.38 -0.19 -10.65
N ASN A 251 -25.07 0.17 -9.42
CA ASN A 251 -24.87 -0.83 -8.35
C ASN A 251 -26.15 -1.63 -8.11
N ALA A 252 -27.31 -0.97 -8.07
CA ALA A 252 -28.60 -1.64 -7.90
C ALA A 252 -28.99 -2.50 -9.12
N ALA A 253 -28.62 -2.11 -10.34
CA ALA A 253 -28.83 -2.92 -11.54
C ALA A 253 -27.88 -4.11 -11.60
N ALA A 254 -26.60 -3.91 -11.31
CA ALA A 254 -25.57 -4.93 -11.26
C ALA A 254 -25.85 -6.00 -10.19
N ALA A 255 -26.46 -5.62 -9.06
CA ALA A 255 -26.84 -6.55 -8.00
C ALA A 255 -27.89 -7.58 -8.43
N LYS A 256 -28.65 -7.32 -9.49
CA LYS A 256 -29.67 -8.23 -10.04
C LYS A 256 -29.12 -9.26 -11.02
N LEU A 257 -27.87 -9.08 -11.46
CA LEU A 257 -27.23 -10.02 -12.36
C LEU A 257 -26.68 -11.23 -11.57
N GLU A 258 -26.63 -12.39 -12.20
CA GLU A 258 -25.93 -13.55 -11.65
C GLU A 258 -24.41 -13.33 -11.63
N PRO A 259 -23.65 -14.07 -10.78
CA PRO A 259 -22.19 -14.07 -10.82
C PRO A 259 -21.63 -14.35 -12.21
N GLY A 260 -20.60 -13.60 -12.60
CA GLY A 260 -19.94 -13.74 -13.89
C GLY A 260 -20.49 -12.83 -14.99
N ALA A 261 -21.42 -11.91 -14.67
CA ALA A 261 -21.90 -10.86 -15.58
C ALA A 261 -22.19 -11.35 -17.02
N ASP A 262 -22.95 -12.46 -17.14
CA ASP A 262 -23.29 -13.14 -18.39
C ASP A 262 -22.09 -13.57 -19.24
N GLY A 263 -20.97 -13.94 -18.59
CA GLY A 263 -19.75 -14.43 -19.21
C GLY A 263 -18.69 -13.38 -19.53
N LEU A 264 -18.95 -12.12 -19.17
CA LEU A 264 -17.98 -11.03 -19.34
C LEU A 264 -16.89 -11.11 -18.25
N LEU A 265 -15.64 -11.12 -18.67
CA LEU A 265 -14.49 -11.13 -17.79
C LEU A 265 -13.69 -9.83 -17.94
N VAL A 266 -13.14 -9.33 -16.84
CA VAL A 266 -12.26 -8.17 -16.81
C VAL A 266 -10.93 -8.55 -16.18
N GLN A 267 -9.83 -8.33 -16.91
CA GLN A 267 -8.48 -8.31 -16.37
C GLN A 267 -8.19 -6.93 -15.83
N ASP A 268 -7.96 -6.80 -14.53
CA ASP A 268 -7.84 -5.54 -13.80
C ASP A 268 -6.47 -4.82 -13.96
N HIS A 269 -5.59 -5.28 -14.84
CA HIS A 269 -4.24 -4.78 -15.06
C HIS A 269 -4.17 -3.45 -15.83
N PHE A 270 -5.07 -2.49 -15.56
CA PHE A 270 -5.15 -1.22 -16.30
C PHE A 270 -3.91 -0.33 -16.15
N GLN A 271 -3.15 -0.49 -15.07
CA GLN A 271 -1.86 0.18 -14.82
C GLN A 271 -0.74 -0.84 -14.52
N GLY A 272 -0.74 -1.95 -15.24
CA GLY A 272 0.15 -3.08 -14.96
C GLY A 272 -0.39 -3.97 -13.83
N ASN A 273 0.37 -5.00 -13.51
CA ASN A 273 0.10 -5.87 -12.36
C ASN A 273 1.24 -5.80 -11.36
N ARG A 274 0.94 -5.47 -10.11
CA ARG A 274 1.93 -5.43 -9.02
C ARG A 274 2.10 -6.81 -8.41
N THR A 275 1.03 -7.42 -7.96
CA THR A 275 0.99 -8.76 -7.38
C THR A 275 -0.06 -9.58 -8.11
N PRO A 276 0.21 -10.85 -8.50
CA PRO A 276 1.43 -11.64 -8.26
C PRO A 276 2.52 -11.52 -9.34
N HIS A 277 2.24 -10.90 -10.52
CA HIS A 277 3.10 -11.04 -11.69
C HIS A 277 4.25 -10.04 -11.77
N THR A 278 4.20 -8.93 -11.01
CA THR A 278 5.19 -7.83 -11.07
C THR A 278 5.45 -7.37 -12.51
N ASP A 279 4.39 -7.24 -13.31
CA ASP A 279 4.44 -6.89 -14.73
C ASP A 279 3.84 -5.51 -14.99
N ALA A 280 4.69 -4.48 -15.00
CA ALA A 280 4.29 -3.11 -15.32
C ALA A 280 3.78 -2.93 -16.75
N LEU A 281 4.09 -3.86 -17.66
CA LEU A 281 3.67 -3.82 -19.06
C LEU A 281 2.36 -4.54 -19.33
N SER A 282 1.80 -5.26 -18.36
CA SER A 282 0.47 -5.86 -18.48
C SER A 282 -0.59 -4.79 -18.66
N ARG A 283 -1.65 -5.11 -19.39
CA ARG A 283 -2.75 -4.18 -19.69
C ARG A 283 -4.09 -4.77 -19.33
N GLY A 284 -5.03 -3.90 -18.92
CA GLY A 284 -6.41 -4.28 -18.69
C GLY A 284 -7.09 -4.77 -19.95
N ALA A 285 -8.07 -5.65 -19.77
CA ALA A 285 -8.86 -6.18 -20.88
C ALA A 285 -10.29 -6.52 -20.44
N LEU A 286 -11.20 -6.43 -21.42
CA LEU A 286 -12.56 -6.96 -21.32
C LEU A 286 -12.70 -8.09 -22.34
N ALA A 287 -13.10 -9.28 -21.89
CA ALA A 287 -13.23 -10.46 -22.73
C ALA A 287 -14.64 -11.05 -22.63
N GLY A 288 -15.19 -11.52 -23.74
CA GLY A 288 -16.52 -12.14 -23.75
C GLY A 288 -17.69 -11.20 -24.06
N LEU A 289 -17.42 -9.97 -24.57
CA LEU A 289 -18.49 -9.02 -24.93
C LEU A 289 -19.40 -9.57 -26.04
N THR A 290 -20.70 -9.35 -25.85
CA THR A 290 -21.76 -9.60 -26.83
C THR A 290 -22.66 -8.37 -26.95
N LEU A 291 -23.54 -8.34 -27.94
CA LEU A 291 -24.50 -7.24 -28.12
C LEU A 291 -25.58 -7.20 -27.02
N ALA A 292 -25.70 -8.23 -26.21
CA ALA A 292 -26.65 -8.27 -25.08
C ALA A 292 -26.12 -7.55 -23.82
N HIS A 293 -24.80 -7.32 -23.72
CA HIS A 293 -24.22 -6.67 -22.57
C HIS A 293 -24.59 -5.19 -22.52
N ARG A 294 -24.91 -4.73 -21.34
CA ARG A 294 -25.29 -3.38 -21.00
C ARG A 294 -24.32 -2.79 -19.93
N PRO A 295 -24.38 -1.50 -19.64
CA PRO A 295 -23.50 -0.86 -18.65
C PRO A 295 -23.38 -1.59 -17.30
N GLU A 296 -24.47 -2.10 -16.76
CA GLU A 296 -24.49 -2.82 -15.49
C GLU A 296 -23.69 -4.15 -15.53
N HIS A 297 -23.63 -4.80 -16.68
CA HIS A 297 -22.80 -6.03 -16.86
C HIS A 297 -21.32 -5.66 -16.81
N VAL A 298 -20.92 -4.59 -17.51
CA VAL A 298 -19.52 -4.12 -17.49
C VAL A 298 -19.13 -3.64 -16.10
N PHE A 299 -20.02 -2.92 -15.41
CA PHE A 299 -19.80 -2.43 -14.06
C PHE A 299 -19.61 -3.61 -13.07
N ARG A 300 -20.47 -4.63 -13.15
CA ARG A 300 -20.33 -5.86 -12.35
C ARG A 300 -19.03 -6.60 -12.68
N ALA A 301 -18.73 -6.81 -13.96
CA ALA A 301 -17.53 -7.50 -14.39
C ALA A 301 -16.25 -6.80 -13.92
N VAL A 302 -16.24 -5.46 -13.84
CA VAL A 302 -15.12 -4.70 -13.26
C VAL A 302 -14.97 -5.01 -11.77
N MET A 303 -16.06 -5.00 -10.99
CA MET A 303 -15.98 -5.34 -9.56
C MET A 303 -15.53 -6.81 -9.36
N GLU A 304 -16.02 -7.74 -10.17
CA GLU A 304 -15.62 -9.14 -10.14
C GLU A 304 -14.14 -9.31 -10.52
N GLY A 305 -13.66 -8.66 -11.59
CA GLY A 305 -12.26 -8.70 -12.03
C GLY A 305 -11.30 -8.17 -10.97
N VAL A 306 -11.62 -7.05 -10.32
CA VAL A 306 -10.86 -6.53 -9.19
C VAL A 306 -10.86 -7.51 -8.01
N SER A 307 -12.00 -8.14 -7.72
CA SER A 307 -12.09 -9.11 -6.62
C SER A 307 -11.33 -10.40 -6.94
N PHE A 308 -11.27 -10.82 -8.20
CA PHE A 308 -10.41 -11.93 -8.64
C PHE A 308 -8.92 -11.56 -8.55
N GLY A 309 -8.56 -10.33 -8.88
CA GLY A 309 -7.20 -9.84 -8.64
C GLY A 309 -6.82 -9.87 -7.16
N THR A 310 -7.74 -9.48 -6.26
CA THR A 310 -7.55 -9.65 -4.81
C THR A 310 -7.36 -11.13 -4.45
N ARG A 311 -8.17 -12.04 -4.99
CA ARG A 311 -8.03 -13.49 -4.75
C ARG A 311 -6.67 -14.02 -5.24
N ALA A 312 -6.21 -13.58 -6.42
CA ALA A 312 -4.89 -13.98 -6.93
C ALA A 312 -3.75 -13.56 -5.99
N ILE A 313 -3.90 -12.44 -5.29
CA ILE A 313 -2.97 -12.01 -4.25
C ILE A 313 -3.06 -12.93 -3.02
N LEU A 314 -4.28 -13.28 -2.59
CA LEU A 314 -4.47 -14.21 -1.47
C LEU A 314 -3.88 -15.58 -1.78
N ASP A 315 -4.04 -16.08 -3.01
CA ASP A 315 -3.43 -17.35 -3.45
C ASP A 315 -1.89 -17.26 -3.38
N ALA A 316 -1.29 -16.15 -3.85
CA ALA A 316 0.15 -15.95 -3.76
C ALA A 316 0.65 -15.84 -2.30
N MET A 317 -0.14 -15.23 -1.42
CA MET A 317 0.15 -15.18 0.01
C MET A 317 0.04 -16.58 0.65
N ALA A 318 -0.98 -17.38 0.26
CA ALA A 318 -1.17 -18.75 0.74
C ALA A 318 -0.02 -19.66 0.30
N ASP A 319 0.45 -19.54 -0.93
CA ASP A 319 1.62 -20.27 -1.45
C ASP A 319 2.90 -19.91 -0.67
N ALA A 320 2.99 -18.69 -0.13
CA ALA A 320 4.06 -18.25 0.76
C ALA A 320 3.87 -18.68 2.23
N GLY A 321 2.76 -19.33 2.56
CA GLY A 321 2.44 -19.79 3.92
C GLY A 321 1.55 -18.85 4.74
N PHE A 322 0.95 -17.83 4.14
CA PHE A 322 -0.01 -16.94 4.81
C PHE A 322 -1.43 -17.22 4.34
N GLY A 323 -2.24 -17.83 5.20
CA GLY A 323 -3.63 -18.14 4.92
C GLY A 323 -4.60 -17.34 5.82
N PRO A 324 -5.13 -16.20 5.36
CA PRO A 324 -6.04 -15.42 6.18
C PRO A 324 -7.40 -16.13 6.36
N THR A 325 -7.96 -16.03 7.56
CA THR A 325 -9.29 -16.59 7.88
C THR A 325 -10.41 -15.56 7.76
N SER A 326 -10.08 -14.30 7.65
CA SER A 326 -11.00 -13.19 7.39
C SER A 326 -10.25 -11.99 6.82
N MET A 327 -10.96 -11.08 6.20
CA MET A 327 -10.42 -9.86 5.62
C MET A 327 -11.18 -8.65 6.18
N THR A 328 -10.47 -7.67 6.76
CA THR A 328 -11.07 -6.41 7.22
C THR A 328 -10.88 -5.34 6.16
N VAL A 329 -11.98 -4.76 5.68
CA VAL A 329 -12.02 -3.84 4.54
C VAL A 329 -12.28 -2.42 4.99
N GLY A 330 -11.46 -1.48 4.50
CA GLY A 330 -11.67 -0.04 4.66
C GLY A 330 -11.54 0.71 3.34
N GLY A 331 -12.09 1.93 3.31
CA GLY A 331 -12.04 2.79 2.13
C GLY A 331 -13.26 2.65 1.21
N GLY A 332 -13.10 3.02 -0.08
CA GLY A 332 -14.23 3.23 -1.00
C GLY A 332 -15.09 2.00 -1.27
N ALA A 333 -14.52 0.81 -1.37
CA ALA A 333 -15.28 -0.42 -1.62
C ALA A 333 -16.20 -0.80 -0.44
N ALA A 334 -15.87 -0.37 0.78
CA ALA A 334 -16.69 -0.60 1.97
C ALA A 334 -18.08 0.06 1.88
N ALA A 335 -18.28 1.02 0.99
CA ALA A 335 -19.56 1.68 0.76
C ALA A 335 -20.52 0.89 -0.16
N SER A 336 -20.05 -0.16 -0.85
CA SER A 336 -20.88 -0.98 -1.76
C SER A 336 -21.12 -2.37 -1.19
N ASP A 337 -22.36 -2.63 -0.78
CA ASP A 337 -22.76 -3.97 -0.28
C ASP A 337 -22.54 -5.06 -1.33
N LEU A 338 -22.81 -4.75 -2.60
CA LEU A 338 -22.54 -5.67 -3.69
C LEU A 338 -21.06 -6.02 -3.80
N TRP A 339 -20.17 -5.01 -3.76
CA TRP A 339 -18.74 -5.27 -3.92
C TRP A 339 -18.14 -6.01 -2.73
N LEU A 340 -18.59 -5.71 -1.51
CA LEU A 340 -18.21 -6.46 -0.32
C LEU A 340 -18.63 -7.93 -0.41
N GLN A 341 -19.87 -8.18 -0.89
CA GLN A 341 -20.34 -9.56 -1.10
C GLN A 341 -19.53 -10.28 -2.18
N ILE A 342 -19.22 -9.60 -3.30
CA ILE A 342 -18.36 -10.16 -4.34
C ILE A 342 -16.97 -10.50 -3.76
N HIS A 343 -16.38 -9.64 -2.95
CA HIS A 343 -15.10 -9.93 -2.29
C HIS A 343 -15.20 -11.15 -1.36
N ALA A 344 -16.24 -11.26 -0.55
CA ALA A 344 -16.44 -12.40 0.32
C ALA A 344 -16.61 -13.71 -0.48
N ASP A 345 -17.46 -13.69 -1.49
CA ASP A 345 -17.77 -14.88 -2.31
C ASP A 345 -16.55 -15.32 -3.15
N THR A 346 -15.78 -14.37 -3.70
CA THR A 346 -14.58 -14.68 -4.52
C THR A 346 -13.42 -15.16 -3.67
N ALA A 347 -13.21 -14.56 -2.49
CA ALA A 347 -12.12 -14.93 -1.58
C ALA A 347 -12.45 -16.18 -0.75
N GLY A 348 -13.74 -16.52 -0.58
CA GLY A 348 -14.19 -17.66 0.23
C GLY A 348 -14.00 -17.45 1.73
N ILE A 349 -13.76 -16.21 2.19
CA ILE A 349 -13.57 -15.85 3.60
C ILE A 349 -14.47 -14.69 3.99
N PRO A 350 -14.86 -14.56 5.28
CA PRO A 350 -15.65 -13.44 5.77
C PRO A 350 -14.95 -12.10 5.56
N VAL A 351 -15.73 -11.08 5.16
CA VAL A 351 -15.31 -9.69 5.05
C VAL A 351 -15.89 -8.90 6.22
N ARG A 352 -15.02 -8.30 7.03
CA ARG A 352 -15.36 -7.45 8.16
C ARG A 352 -15.27 -5.99 7.77
N VAL A 353 -16.21 -5.17 8.22
CA VAL A 353 -16.23 -3.73 7.95
C VAL A 353 -16.32 -3.00 9.29
N PRO A 354 -15.33 -2.18 9.65
CA PRO A 354 -15.41 -1.33 10.83
C PRO A 354 -16.42 -0.20 10.65
N ASP A 355 -16.87 0.41 11.73
CA ASP A 355 -17.79 1.56 11.70
C ASP A 355 -17.08 2.87 11.30
N ALA A 356 -15.76 2.93 11.45
CA ALA A 356 -14.96 4.09 11.09
C ALA A 356 -14.78 4.21 9.57
N ARG A 357 -15.05 5.41 9.03
CA ARG A 357 -14.79 5.74 7.61
C ARG A 357 -13.32 6.09 7.35
N GLU A 358 -12.74 6.90 8.25
CA GLU A 358 -11.38 7.41 8.13
C GLU A 358 -10.42 6.53 8.96
N VAL A 359 -10.19 5.33 8.50
CA VAL A 359 -9.39 4.32 9.23
C VAL A 359 -7.98 4.77 9.60
N PRO A 360 -7.21 5.53 8.79
CA PRO A 360 -5.91 6.04 9.21
C PRO A 360 -6.01 7.00 10.41
N ASN A 361 -7.06 7.81 10.48
CA ASN A 361 -7.26 8.73 11.61
C ASN A 361 -7.57 7.98 12.90
N VAL A 362 -8.33 6.87 12.83
CA VAL A 362 -8.55 5.99 13.99
C VAL A 362 -7.24 5.33 14.42
N GLY A 363 -6.42 4.87 13.46
CA GLY A 363 -5.09 4.35 13.76
C GLY A 363 -4.20 5.38 14.46
N CYS A 364 -4.20 6.63 14.00
CA CYS A 364 -3.50 7.72 14.68
C CYS A 364 -4.03 7.95 16.11
N ALA A 365 -5.34 7.88 16.32
CA ALA A 365 -5.93 8.04 17.65
C ALA A 365 -5.53 6.90 18.60
N VAL A 366 -5.49 5.66 18.11
CA VAL A 366 -4.98 4.49 18.87
C VAL A 366 -3.53 4.71 19.30
N LEU A 367 -2.66 5.09 18.35
CA LEU A 367 -1.24 5.32 18.63
C LEU A 367 -1.03 6.50 19.60
N ALA A 368 -1.81 7.57 19.45
CA ALA A 368 -1.77 8.72 20.35
C ALA A 368 -2.23 8.35 21.77
N ALA A 369 -3.28 7.54 21.89
CA ALA A 369 -3.76 7.06 23.20
C ALA A 369 -2.72 6.16 23.89
N TYR A 370 -2.05 5.30 23.12
CA TYR A 370 -0.96 4.46 23.64
C TYR A 370 0.23 5.30 24.09
N GLY A 371 0.73 6.20 23.25
CA GLY A 371 1.86 7.07 23.60
C GLY A 371 1.58 7.99 24.79
N ALA A 372 0.33 8.46 24.95
CA ALA A 372 -0.08 9.26 26.09
C ALA A 372 -0.33 8.44 27.37
N GLY A 373 -0.19 7.12 27.34
CA GLY A 373 -0.46 6.23 28.48
C GLY A 373 -1.95 6.08 28.82
N GLY A 374 -2.84 6.41 27.87
CA GLY A 374 -4.28 6.23 28.03
C GLY A 374 -4.74 4.78 27.86
N VAL A 375 -3.93 3.96 27.19
CA VAL A 375 -4.07 2.50 27.06
C VAL A 375 -2.71 1.85 27.27
N ALA A 376 -2.68 0.59 27.72
CA ALA A 376 -1.43 -0.10 28.06
C ALA A 376 -0.72 -0.69 26.81
N SER A 377 -1.44 -0.90 25.70
CA SER A 377 -0.86 -1.39 24.46
C SER A 377 -1.65 -0.87 23.24
N ILE A 378 -1.07 -1.04 22.03
CA ILE A 378 -1.75 -0.72 20.79
C ILE A 378 -2.99 -1.61 20.60
N GLU A 379 -2.91 -2.88 20.98
CA GLU A 379 -4.01 -3.84 20.91
C GLU A 379 -5.18 -3.41 21.83
N GLU A 380 -4.90 -2.98 23.06
CA GLU A 380 -5.93 -2.43 23.96
C GLU A 380 -6.58 -1.18 23.33
N GLY A 381 -5.77 -0.32 22.72
CA GLY A 381 -6.27 0.84 21.99
C GLY A 381 -7.15 0.44 20.79
N ILE A 382 -6.79 -0.58 20.04
CA ILE A 382 -7.61 -1.14 18.96
C ILE A 382 -8.96 -1.62 19.52
N ASP A 383 -8.95 -2.42 20.59
CA ASP A 383 -10.18 -2.95 21.21
C ASP A 383 -11.10 -1.83 21.74
N ALA A 384 -10.51 -0.71 22.18
CA ALA A 384 -11.26 0.46 22.67
C ALA A 384 -11.87 1.31 21.53
N PHE A 385 -11.14 1.53 20.44
CA PHE A 385 -11.49 2.50 19.40
C PHE A 385 -12.09 1.88 18.15
N VAL A 386 -11.79 0.60 17.84
CA VAL A 386 -12.24 -0.03 16.61
C VAL A 386 -13.39 -1.00 16.89
N LYS A 387 -14.51 -0.79 16.19
CA LYS A 387 -15.67 -1.67 16.29
C LYS A 387 -16.02 -2.19 14.89
N VAL A 388 -16.17 -3.50 14.76
CA VAL A 388 -16.69 -4.10 13.54
C VAL A 388 -18.20 -3.84 13.50
N SER A 389 -18.65 -3.07 12.52
CA SER A 389 -20.06 -2.72 12.34
C SER A 389 -20.85 -3.85 11.69
N ARG A 390 -20.20 -4.61 10.81
CA ARG A 390 -20.83 -5.76 10.12
C ARG A 390 -19.79 -6.76 9.63
N THR A 391 -20.26 -7.98 9.42
CA THR A 391 -19.52 -9.05 8.73
C THR A 391 -20.36 -9.53 7.54
N VAL A 392 -19.72 -9.74 6.42
CA VAL A 392 -20.31 -10.28 5.19
C VAL A 392 -19.70 -11.65 4.96
N ASP A 393 -20.51 -12.70 5.15
CA ASP A 393 -20.05 -14.06 4.95
C ASP A 393 -20.14 -14.47 3.47
N PRO A 394 -19.23 -15.35 2.99
CA PRO A 394 -19.32 -15.90 1.65
C PRO A 394 -20.57 -16.80 1.51
N ARG A 395 -21.25 -16.68 0.37
CA ARG A 395 -22.41 -17.50 0.03
C ARG A 395 -21.93 -18.76 -0.68
N PRO A 396 -22.19 -19.94 -0.15
CA PRO A 396 -21.61 -21.20 -0.67
C PRO A 396 -21.86 -21.47 -2.16
N ARG A 397 -23.08 -21.17 -2.64
CA ARG A 397 -23.45 -21.36 -4.05
C ARG A 397 -22.69 -20.42 -4.96
N GLU A 398 -22.67 -19.13 -4.62
CA GLU A 398 -22.01 -18.07 -5.40
C GLU A 398 -20.48 -18.24 -5.35
N ALA A 399 -19.94 -18.63 -4.19
CA ALA A 399 -18.50 -18.93 -4.07
C ALA A 399 -18.09 -20.11 -4.97
N ALA A 400 -18.91 -21.14 -5.09
CA ALA A 400 -18.66 -22.26 -6.02
C ALA A 400 -18.64 -21.77 -7.48
N LEU A 401 -19.62 -20.94 -7.89
CA LEU A 401 -19.63 -20.34 -9.23
C LEU A 401 -18.41 -19.46 -9.47
N TYR A 402 -18.04 -18.62 -8.50
CA TYR A 402 -16.83 -17.79 -8.62
C TYR A 402 -15.55 -18.61 -8.70
N ASN A 403 -15.47 -19.79 -8.10
CA ASN A 403 -14.33 -20.69 -8.30
C ASN A 403 -14.15 -21.09 -9.78
N GLU A 404 -15.24 -21.43 -10.47
CA GLU A 404 -15.20 -21.78 -11.88
C GLU A 404 -14.84 -20.57 -12.76
N ILE A 405 -15.41 -19.40 -12.45
CA ILE A 405 -15.14 -18.16 -13.19
C ILE A 405 -13.70 -17.69 -12.95
N TYR A 406 -13.18 -17.88 -11.76
CA TYR A 406 -11.81 -17.51 -11.40
C TYR A 406 -10.77 -18.28 -12.21
N GLU A 407 -10.98 -19.57 -12.49
CA GLU A 407 -10.07 -20.33 -13.37
C GLU A 407 -10.03 -19.73 -14.79
N ARG A 408 -11.13 -19.22 -15.29
CA ARG A 408 -11.17 -18.49 -16.56
C ARG A 408 -10.47 -17.13 -16.49
N TYR A 409 -10.64 -16.40 -15.37
CA TYR A 409 -9.91 -15.14 -15.14
C TYR A 409 -8.40 -15.36 -15.10
N ARG A 410 -7.91 -16.38 -14.40
CA ARG A 410 -6.47 -16.72 -14.33
C ARG A 410 -5.87 -16.99 -15.70
N ALA A 411 -6.64 -17.52 -16.63
CA ALA A 411 -6.20 -17.78 -18.00
C ALA A 411 -6.04 -16.51 -18.86
N LEU A 412 -6.64 -15.37 -18.46
CA LEU A 412 -6.57 -14.13 -19.25
C LEU A 412 -5.15 -13.59 -19.36
N TYR A 413 -4.43 -13.47 -18.24
CA TYR A 413 -3.09 -12.88 -18.24
C TYR A 413 -2.12 -13.60 -19.18
N PRO A 414 -1.90 -14.92 -19.10
CA PRO A 414 -0.98 -15.60 -20.02
C PRO A 414 -1.44 -15.57 -21.48
N ALA A 415 -2.75 -15.56 -21.74
CA ALA A 415 -3.30 -15.49 -23.08
C ALA A 415 -3.16 -14.09 -23.71
N LEU A 416 -3.38 -13.05 -22.93
CA LEU A 416 -3.41 -11.67 -23.44
C LEU A 416 -2.07 -10.97 -23.38
N ARG A 417 -1.18 -11.35 -22.48
CA ARG A 417 0.12 -10.72 -22.28
C ARG A 417 0.95 -10.59 -23.57
N PRO A 418 1.07 -11.63 -24.43
CA PRO A 418 1.80 -11.54 -25.70
C PRO A 418 1.18 -10.56 -26.71
N ILE A 419 -0.12 -10.28 -26.59
CA ILE A 419 -0.89 -9.47 -27.52
C ILE A 419 -0.94 -8.01 -27.08
N THR A 420 -1.09 -7.78 -25.75
CA THR A 420 -1.34 -6.45 -25.17
C THR A 420 -0.08 -5.73 -24.72
N ALA A 421 1.06 -6.44 -24.63
CA ALA A 421 2.33 -5.79 -24.32
C ALA A 421 2.69 -4.77 -25.41
N PRO A 422 3.16 -3.56 -25.06
CA PRO A 422 3.67 -2.63 -26.03
C PRO A 422 4.86 -3.27 -26.78
N PRO A 423 5.08 -2.97 -28.06
CA PRO A 423 6.29 -3.41 -28.76
C PRO A 423 7.53 -2.90 -28.02
N ARG A 424 8.56 -3.73 -27.96
CA ARG A 424 9.86 -3.41 -27.32
C ARG A 424 10.59 -2.33 -28.11
#